data_68385f4104adaa0e3e416b498734f7b4
#
_entry.id   68385f4104adaa0e3e416b498734f7b4
#
_cell.length_a   1.000
_cell.length_b   1.000
_cell.length_c   1.000
_cell.angle_alpha   90.00
_cell.angle_beta   90.00
_cell.angle_gamma   90.00
#
_symmetry.space_group_name_H-M   'P 1'
#
loop_
_entity.id
_entity.type
_entity.pdbx_description
1 polymer ?
#
loop_
_entity_poly.entity_id
_entity_poly.type
_entity_poly.pdbx_seq_one_letter_code
_entity_poly.pdbx_strand_id
1 'polypeptide(L)'
;NRDQIYESALQQGLNFRKIGSKHLGVSLDETTTLDDLEQLFGVFQDLNENTSETIDLEAWDQEFSSNGESAIPSNLRRTSEFLTHPVFERYHSETSMMRYLKHLEDKDIALNRSMIPLGSCTMKLNAAAEMIPVTWQEFGGIHPFAPAEQTQGYQKMIEELEDQLIRITGFDAISMQPNSGAQGEYTGLLLIHRYQIHRGEGQRNICLIPSSAHGTNPASAMMASMKVVIVQCDEEGNIDLEDLEAKAQKHSSELSALMITYPSTHGVFEETLTKICDIIHHHGGQVY
;
A
#
# COMPACT_ATOMS: atom_id res chain seq x y z
N ASN A 1 -8.49 -3.73 36.15
CA ASN A 1 -8.60 -2.43 35.49
C ASN A 1 -7.91 -2.46 34.14
N ARG A 2 -8.53 -1.90 33.07
CA ARG A 2 -8.01 -1.91 31.70
C ARG A 2 -6.53 -1.48 31.60
N ASP A 3 -6.17 -0.38 32.24
CA ASP A 3 -4.82 0.18 32.10
C ASP A 3 -3.78 -0.67 32.85
N GLN A 4 -4.14 -1.33 33.95
CA GLN A 4 -3.25 -2.28 34.60
C GLN A 4 -2.96 -3.51 33.74
N ILE A 5 -4.00 -4.05 33.06
CA ILE A 5 -3.83 -5.16 32.12
C ILE A 5 -2.96 -4.74 30.95
N TYR A 6 -3.19 -3.54 30.41
CA TYR A 6 -2.40 -3.00 29.32
C TYR A 6 -0.91 -2.85 29.67
N GLU A 7 -0.61 -2.28 30.83
CA GLU A 7 0.77 -2.09 31.29
C GLU A 7 1.46 -3.44 31.58
N SER A 8 0.74 -4.42 32.18
CA SER A 8 1.25 -5.76 32.38
C SER A 8 1.58 -6.45 31.05
N ALA A 9 0.70 -6.32 30.06
CA ALA A 9 0.94 -6.86 28.73
C ALA A 9 2.18 -6.23 28.07
N LEU A 10 2.34 -4.91 28.13
CA LEU A 10 3.52 -4.20 27.61
C LEU A 10 4.83 -4.69 28.27
N GLN A 11 4.82 -4.90 29.60
CA GLN A 11 5.98 -5.40 30.31
C GLN A 11 6.37 -6.83 29.87
N GLN A 12 5.40 -7.59 29.41
CA GLN A 12 5.60 -8.94 28.86
C GLN A 12 5.82 -8.95 27.34
N GLY A 13 5.93 -7.78 26.70
CA GLY A 13 6.18 -7.68 25.26
C GLY A 13 4.94 -7.82 24.38
N LEU A 14 3.73 -7.74 24.94
CA LEU A 14 2.47 -7.85 24.22
C LEU A 14 1.80 -6.49 24.01
N ASN A 15 1.38 -6.20 22.78
CA ASN A 15 0.66 -4.99 22.42
C ASN A 15 -0.85 -5.25 22.31
N PHE A 16 -1.63 -4.74 23.25
CA PHE A 16 -3.09 -4.80 23.19
C PHE A 16 -3.66 -3.51 22.61
N ARG A 17 -4.76 -3.61 21.89
CA ARG A 17 -5.49 -2.45 21.38
C ARG A 17 -6.41 -1.87 22.45
N LYS A 18 -6.23 -0.62 22.81
CA LYS A 18 -7.19 0.10 23.67
C LYS A 18 -8.48 0.44 22.90
N ILE A 19 -9.63 -0.02 23.38
CA ILE A 19 -10.94 0.22 22.78
C ILE A 19 -11.80 1.00 23.77
N GLY A 20 -12.07 2.26 23.48
CA GLY A 20 -12.77 3.15 24.38
C GLY A 20 -12.09 3.23 25.75
N SER A 21 -12.87 3.42 26.82
CA SER A 21 -12.35 3.58 28.19
C SER A 21 -12.29 2.28 29.00
N LYS A 22 -12.88 1.18 28.53
CA LYS A 22 -13.09 -0.02 29.36
C LYS A 22 -12.61 -1.32 28.77
N HIS A 23 -12.32 -1.38 27.45
CA HIS A 23 -12.00 -2.63 26.77
C HIS A 23 -10.57 -2.64 26.22
N LEU A 24 -10.02 -3.83 26.12
CA LEU A 24 -8.83 -4.15 25.35
C LEU A 24 -9.23 -5.13 24.23
N GLY A 25 -8.62 -4.97 23.06
CA GLY A 25 -8.74 -5.89 21.95
C GLY A 25 -7.46 -6.68 21.78
N VAL A 26 -7.61 -7.96 21.49
CA VAL A 26 -6.54 -8.88 21.10
C VAL A 26 -6.90 -9.42 19.73
N SER A 27 -5.95 -9.47 18.82
CA SER A 27 -6.09 -10.11 17.52
C SER A 27 -5.03 -11.19 17.41
N LEU A 28 -5.43 -12.35 16.92
CA LEU A 28 -4.55 -13.49 16.66
C LEU A 28 -4.55 -13.75 15.16
N ASP A 29 -3.45 -14.28 14.65
CA ASP A 29 -3.29 -14.66 13.25
C ASP A 29 -2.60 -16.02 13.11
N GLU A 30 -2.29 -16.43 11.91
CA GLU A 30 -1.66 -17.71 11.59
C GLU A 30 -0.22 -17.85 12.11
N THR A 31 0.41 -16.78 12.57
CA THR A 31 1.75 -16.80 13.17
C THR A 31 1.72 -16.98 14.68
N THR A 32 0.56 -16.87 15.29
CA THR A 32 0.36 -17.02 16.74
C THR A 32 0.63 -18.47 17.18
N THR A 33 1.54 -18.65 18.12
CA THR A 33 1.92 -19.96 18.68
C THR A 33 1.18 -20.27 19.98
N LEU A 34 1.31 -21.50 20.47
CA LEU A 34 0.78 -21.87 21.79
C LEU A 34 1.50 -21.10 22.91
N ASP A 35 2.81 -20.88 22.78
CA ASP A 35 3.59 -20.09 23.73
C ASP A 35 3.08 -18.65 23.82
N ASP A 36 2.70 -18.04 22.69
CA ASP A 36 2.09 -16.69 22.65
C ASP A 36 0.74 -16.68 23.38
N LEU A 37 -0.05 -17.74 23.25
CA LEU A 37 -1.33 -17.87 23.95
C LEU A 37 -1.13 -18.07 25.46
N GLU A 38 -0.16 -18.90 25.87
CA GLU A 38 0.18 -19.07 27.28
C GLU A 38 0.61 -17.73 27.90
N GLN A 39 1.46 -16.98 27.22
CA GLN A 39 1.89 -15.66 27.63
C GLN A 39 0.70 -14.69 27.72
N LEU A 40 -0.19 -14.72 26.72
CA LEU A 40 -1.40 -13.91 26.69
C LEU A 40 -2.30 -14.17 27.91
N PHE A 41 -2.57 -15.44 28.21
CA PHE A 41 -3.38 -15.81 29.39
C PHE A 41 -2.67 -15.48 30.70
N GLY A 42 -1.34 -15.59 30.75
CA GLY A 42 -0.51 -15.23 31.90
C GLY A 42 -0.71 -13.76 32.33
N VAL A 43 -0.84 -12.83 31.38
CA VAL A 43 -1.15 -11.40 31.69
C VAL A 43 -2.42 -11.26 32.53
N PHE A 44 -3.43 -12.08 32.31
CA PHE A 44 -4.68 -12.03 33.06
C PHE A 44 -4.60 -12.81 34.38
N GLN A 45 -3.77 -13.83 34.48
CA GLN A 45 -3.56 -14.57 35.72
C GLN A 45 -2.78 -13.75 36.76
N ASP A 46 -1.70 -13.09 36.35
CA ASP A 46 -0.85 -12.27 37.23
C ASP A 46 -1.63 -11.15 37.95
N LEU A 47 -2.73 -10.73 37.37
CA LEU A 47 -3.60 -9.70 37.93
C LEU A 47 -4.73 -10.25 38.80
N ASN A 48 -4.85 -11.57 38.88
CA ASN A 48 -5.91 -12.25 39.60
C ASN A 48 -5.31 -13.12 40.71
N GLU A 49 -5.00 -12.52 41.85
CA GLU A 49 -4.32 -13.14 43.01
C GLU A 49 -4.93 -14.46 43.51
N ASN A 50 -6.10 -14.86 42.97
CA ASN A 50 -6.85 -16.04 43.40
C ASN A 50 -6.78 -17.25 42.43
N THR A 51 -6.08 -17.16 41.33
CA THR A 51 -5.96 -18.27 40.35
C THR A 51 -4.56 -18.83 40.33
N SER A 52 -4.38 -19.98 40.99
CA SER A 52 -3.18 -20.81 40.89
C SER A 52 -3.34 -21.95 39.88
N GLU A 53 -4.30 -21.85 38.98
CA GLU A 53 -4.54 -22.88 37.96
C GLU A 53 -3.45 -22.78 36.89
N THR A 54 -2.86 -23.92 36.58
CA THR A 54 -1.89 -24.02 35.48
C THR A 54 -2.66 -23.87 34.15
N ILE A 55 -2.17 -23.02 33.27
CA ILE A 55 -2.70 -22.91 31.91
C ILE A 55 -2.30 -24.18 31.17
N ASP A 56 -3.29 -24.97 30.78
CA ASP A 56 -3.13 -26.15 29.94
C ASP A 56 -4.04 -26.00 28.73
N LEU A 57 -3.51 -25.37 27.70
CA LEU A 57 -4.26 -25.05 26.48
C LEU A 57 -4.72 -26.30 25.73
N GLU A 58 -3.92 -27.38 25.77
CA GLU A 58 -4.24 -28.64 25.12
C GLU A 58 -5.44 -29.31 25.82
N ALA A 59 -5.42 -29.34 27.16
CA ALA A 59 -6.53 -29.89 27.94
C ALA A 59 -7.82 -29.08 27.73
N TRP A 60 -7.72 -27.75 27.67
CA TRP A 60 -8.87 -26.89 27.39
C TRP A 60 -9.44 -27.11 25.99
N ASP A 61 -8.60 -27.24 24.96
CA ASP A 61 -9.05 -27.52 23.60
C ASP A 61 -9.73 -28.90 23.50
N GLN A 62 -9.19 -29.93 24.19
CA GLN A 62 -9.80 -31.26 24.26
C GLN A 62 -11.16 -31.24 24.97
N GLU A 63 -11.28 -30.53 26.09
CA GLU A 63 -12.54 -30.37 26.81
C GLU A 63 -13.58 -29.64 25.94
N PHE A 64 -13.20 -28.51 25.33
CA PHE A 64 -14.07 -27.74 24.45
C PHE A 64 -14.55 -28.55 23.25
N SER A 65 -13.65 -29.29 22.62
CA SER A 65 -13.97 -30.15 21.48
C SER A 65 -14.84 -31.34 21.87
N SER A 66 -14.61 -31.94 23.05
CA SER A 66 -15.39 -33.10 23.54
C SER A 66 -16.83 -32.73 23.89
N ASN A 67 -17.07 -31.49 24.30
CA ASN A 67 -18.41 -30.96 24.57
C ASN A 67 -19.21 -30.63 23.30
N GLY A 68 -18.62 -30.88 22.11
CA GLY A 68 -19.24 -30.58 20.82
C GLY A 68 -19.29 -29.09 20.50
N GLU A 69 -18.60 -28.27 21.28
CA GLU A 69 -18.47 -26.85 21.02
C GLU A 69 -17.48 -26.60 19.88
N SER A 70 -17.68 -25.53 19.17
CA SER A 70 -16.78 -25.10 18.09
C SER A 70 -16.85 -23.60 17.96
N ALA A 71 -15.70 -22.98 17.79
CA ALA A 71 -15.58 -21.57 17.51
C ALA A 71 -16.30 -21.15 16.20
N ILE A 72 -16.50 -22.11 15.26
CA ILE A 72 -17.19 -21.85 14.00
C ILE A 72 -18.63 -22.40 14.12
N PRO A 73 -19.67 -21.54 14.05
CA PRO A 73 -21.06 -21.97 14.01
C PRO A 73 -21.30 -23.02 12.90
N SER A 74 -22.14 -24.00 13.17
CA SER A 74 -22.37 -25.14 12.26
C SER A 74 -22.80 -24.73 10.85
N ASN A 75 -23.59 -23.66 10.73
CA ASN A 75 -24.04 -23.12 9.45
C ASN A 75 -22.95 -22.37 8.66
N LEU A 76 -21.82 -22.07 9.28
CA LEU A 76 -20.65 -21.43 8.65
C LEU A 76 -19.52 -22.43 8.37
N ARG A 77 -19.66 -23.66 8.84
CA ARG A 77 -18.66 -24.71 8.57
C ARG A 77 -18.68 -25.09 7.09
N ARG A 78 -17.50 -25.22 6.52
CA ARG A 78 -17.35 -25.72 5.15
C ARG A 78 -17.79 -27.18 5.08
N THR A 79 -18.68 -27.48 4.13
CA THR A 79 -19.14 -28.84 3.81
C THR A 79 -18.64 -29.31 2.45
N SER A 80 -18.09 -28.41 1.64
CA SER A 80 -17.51 -28.73 0.33
C SER A 80 -16.03 -29.03 0.42
N GLU A 81 -15.56 -29.89 -0.47
CA GLU A 81 -14.11 -30.08 -0.70
C GLU A 81 -13.48 -28.78 -1.22
N PHE A 82 -12.18 -28.61 -0.98
CA PHE A 82 -11.40 -27.47 -1.47
C PHE A 82 -9.99 -27.92 -1.87
N LEU A 83 -9.32 -27.13 -2.72
CA LEU A 83 -7.99 -27.42 -3.25
C LEU A 83 -7.88 -28.82 -3.88
N THR A 84 -8.94 -29.28 -4.55
CA THR A 84 -9.03 -30.63 -5.11
C THR A 84 -8.18 -30.84 -6.38
N HIS A 85 -7.65 -29.77 -6.97
CA HIS A 85 -6.79 -29.88 -8.13
C HIS A 85 -5.42 -30.47 -7.74
N PRO A 86 -4.90 -31.46 -8.50
CA PRO A 86 -3.65 -32.17 -8.14
C PRO A 86 -2.41 -31.27 -7.99
N VAL A 87 -2.44 -30.05 -8.50
CA VAL A 87 -1.34 -29.08 -8.33
C VAL A 87 -1.05 -28.78 -6.87
N PHE A 88 -2.08 -28.77 -6.02
CA PHE A 88 -1.95 -28.50 -4.59
C PHE A 88 -1.32 -29.63 -3.77
N GLU A 89 -1.15 -30.82 -4.38
CA GLU A 89 -0.61 -32.00 -3.72
C GLU A 89 0.74 -32.46 -4.28
N ARG A 90 1.20 -31.85 -5.41
CA ARG A 90 2.37 -32.35 -6.14
C ARG A 90 3.70 -31.68 -5.79
N TYR A 91 3.67 -30.41 -5.43
CA TYR A 91 4.87 -29.58 -5.40
C TYR A 91 5.25 -29.12 -3.99
N HIS A 92 5.38 -30.10 -3.07
CA HIS A 92 5.67 -29.85 -1.65
C HIS A 92 7.16 -29.75 -1.32
N SER A 93 8.06 -30.17 -2.21
CA SER A 93 9.50 -29.97 -2.01
C SER A 93 9.95 -28.67 -2.69
N GLU A 94 10.98 -28.01 -2.12
CA GLU A 94 11.60 -26.81 -2.70
C GLU A 94 11.94 -27.01 -4.19
N THR A 95 12.65 -28.10 -4.52
CA THR A 95 13.07 -28.40 -5.90
C THR A 95 11.87 -28.59 -6.84
N SER A 96 10.82 -29.28 -6.42
CA SER A 96 9.64 -29.49 -7.26
C SER A 96 8.85 -28.20 -7.45
N MET A 97 8.76 -27.37 -6.42
CA MET A 97 8.13 -26.06 -6.51
C MET A 97 8.90 -25.12 -7.44
N MET A 98 10.21 -25.02 -7.31
CA MET A 98 11.06 -24.20 -8.20
C MET A 98 10.90 -24.61 -9.67
N ARG A 99 10.91 -25.91 -9.95
CA ARG A 99 10.70 -26.44 -11.32
C ARG A 99 9.29 -26.13 -11.84
N TYR A 100 8.30 -26.21 -10.99
CA TYR A 100 6.93 -25.88 -11.36
C TYR A 100 6.76 -24.39 -11.66
N LEU A 101 7.31 -23.50 -10.83
CA LEU A 101 7.33 -22.06 -11.08
C LEU A 101 8.03 -21.72 -12.39
N LYS A 102 9.19 -22.35 -12.65
CA LYS A 102 9.88 -22.19 -13.93
C LYS A 102 9.06 -22.68 -15.12
N HIS A 103 8.35 -23.80 -14.98
CA HIS A 103 7.45 -24.29 -16.01
C HIS A 103 6.29 -23.33 -16.31
N LEU A 104 5.76 -22.66 -15.28
CA LEU A 104 4.72 -21.64 -15.48
C LEU A 104 5.28 -20.39 -16.15
N GLU A 105 6.45 -19.93 -15.68
CA GLU A 105 7.15 -18.78 -16.28
C GLU A 105 7.43 -19.00 -17.78
N ASP A 106 7.82 -20.21 -18.17
CA ASP A 106 8.16 -20.55 -19.55
C ASP A 106 6.97 -20.57 -20.52
N LYS A 107 5.75 -20.47 -20.01
CA LYS A 107 4.54 -20.40 -20.84
C LYS A 107 4.27 -19.00 -21.39
N ASP A 108 4.93 -17.99 -20.89
CA ASP A 108 4.73 -16.60 -21.27
C ASP A 108 6.07 -15.84 -21.33
N ILE A 109 5.99 -14.56 -21.62
CA ILE A 109 7.14 -13.64 -21.64
C ILE A 109 7.71 -13.52 -20.23
N ALA A 110 9.03 -13.70 -20.10
CA ALA A 110 9.74 -13.53 -18.82
C ALA A 110 10.90 -12.55 -18.96
N LEU A 111 11.15 -11.79 -17.89
CA LEU A 111 12.17 -10.72 -17.85
C LEU A 111 13.60 -11.21 -18.12
N ASN A 112 13.88 -12.48 -17.82
CA ASN A 112 15.21 -13.07 -17.98
C ASN A 112 15.52 -13.52 -19.43
N ARG A 113 14.56 -13.42 -20.37
CA ARG A 113 14.72 -13.94 -21.75
C ARG A 113 14.08 -13.10 -22.83
N SER A 114 13.40 -12.02 -22.48
CA SER A 114 12.73 -11.15 -23.45
C SER A 114 12.63 -9.72 -22.94
N MET A 115 12.54 -8.79 -23.89
CA MET A 115 12.18 -7.41 -23.61
C MET A 115 10.68 -7.34 -23.35
N ILE A 116 10.28 -6.76 -22.22
CA ILE A 116 8.88 -6.55 -21.89
C ILE A 116 8.47 -5.17 -22.41
N PRO A 117 7.41 -5.11 -23.25
CA PRO A 117 6.86 -3.83 -23.69
C PRO A 117 6.33 -3.04 -22.50
N LEU A 118 6.06 -1.76 -22.73
CA LEU A 118 5.52 -0.86 -21.72
C LEU A 118 4.38 -1.52 -20.91
N GLY A 119 4.50 -1.46 -19.60
CA GLY A 119 3.57 -2.09 -18.67
C GLY A 119 4.02 -1.81 -17.26
N SER A 120 3.95 -2.74 -16.37
CA SER A 120 4.21 -2.61 -14.93
C SER A 120 5.64 -2.16 -14.54
N CYS A 121 6.25 -1.24 -15.26
CA CYS A 121 7.39 -0.41 -14.85
C CYS A 121 8.65 -1.17 -14.42
N THR A 122 8.93 -2.36 -14.93
CA THR A 122 10.16 -3.12 -14.62
C THR A 122 10.49 -3.32 -13.13
N MET A 123 9.56 -3.03 -12.24
CA MET A 123 9.75 -3.14 -10.77
C MET A 123 9.97 -4.57 -10.28
N LYS A 124 9.96 -5.55 -11.18
CA LYS A 124 10.21 -6.97 -10.88
C LYS A 124 11.69 -7.32 -10.83
N LEU A 125 12.56 -6.41 -11.24
CA LEU A 125 14.00 -6.65 -11.29
C LEU A 125 14.71 -6.10 -10.05
N ASN A 126 14.34 -6.63 -8.88
CA ASN A 126 15.06 -6.34 -7.65
C ASN A 126 16.18 -7.37 -7.44
N ALA A 127 17.34 -6.90 -6.97
CA ALA A 127 18.39 -7.81 -6.56
C ALA A 127 17.94 -8.64 -5.34
N ALA A 128 18.32 -9.92 -5.29
CA ALA A 128 17.98 -10.76 -4.13
C ALA A 128 18.49 -10.16 -2.81
N ALA A 129 19.66 -9.52 -2.82
CA ALA A 129 20.24 -8.85 -1.66
C ALA A 129 19.40 -7.67 -1.15
N GLU A 130 18.62 -7.01 -2.01
CA GLU A 130 17.69 -5.94 -1.64
C GLU A 130 16.40 -6.49 -1.02
N MET A 131 16.02 -7.71 -1.40
CA MET A 131 14.79 -8.36 -0.92
C MET A 131 15.00 -9.13 0.40
N ILE A 132 16.22 -9.62 0.67
CA ILE A 132 16.52 -10.40 1.88
C ILE A 132 16.10 -9.69 3.17
N PRO A 133 16.42 -8.40 3.40
CA PRO A 133 16.05 -7.70 4.63
C PRO A 133 14.55 -7.69 4.94
N VAL A 134 13.69 -7.75 3.91
CA VAL A 134 12.23 -7.76 4.08
C VAL A 134 11.76 -8.99 4.88
N THR A 135 12.53 -10.09 4.82
CA THR A 135 12.22 -11.35 5.54
C THR A 135 12.79 -11.39 6.96
N TRP A 136 13.58 -10.42 7.37
CA TRP A 136 14.11 -10.37 8.73
C TRP A 136 13.01 -10.04 9.73
N GLN A 137 13.05 -10.71 10.89
CA GLN A 137 12.04 -10.53 11.94
C GLN A 137 11.91 -9.07 12.39
N GLU A 138 13.04 -8.36 12.44
CA GLU A 138 13.12 -6.97 12.83
C GLU A 138 12.36 -6.02 11.87
N PHE A 139 12.19 -6.42 10.62
CA PHE A 139 11.42 -5.69 9.62
C PHE A 139 10.03 -6.29 9.39
N GLY A 140 9.95 -7.61 9.19
CA GLY A 140 8.69 -8.28 8.84
C GLY A 140 7.76 -8.53 10.02
N GLY A 141 8.29 -8.58 11.25
CA GLY A 141 7.54 -8.95 12.45
C GLY A 141 6.86 -7.79 13.18
N ILE A 142 7.03 -6.54 12.73
CA ILE A 142 6.44 -5.37 13.40
C ILE A 142 5.05 -5.09 12.82
N HIS A 143 4.05 -5.02 13.68
CA HIS A 143 2.70 -4.65 13.29
C HIS A 143 2.62 -3.17 12.86
N PRO A 144 1.89 -2.82 11.78
CA PRO A 144 1.79 -1.44 11.28
C PRO A 144 1.27 -0.41 12.30
N PHE A 145 0.51 -0.85 13.30
CA PHE A 145 -0.01 -0.01 14.38
C PHE A 145 0.71 -0.24 15.72
N ALA A 146 1.94 -0.78 15.69
CA ALA A 146 2.76 -0.83 16.89
C ALA A 146 2.98 0.59 17.46
N PRO A 147 3.10 0.74 18.79
CA PRO A 147 3.38 2.04 19.40
C PRO A 147 4.61 2.73 18.80
N ALA A 148 4.55 4.06 18.67
CA ALA A 148 5.61 4.84 18.01
C ALA A 148 6.99 4.66 18.66
N GLU A 149 7.03 4.51 19.99
CA GLU A 149 8.24 4.24 20.74
C GLU A 149 8.91 2.90 20.42
N GLN A 150 8.17 1.95 19.86
CA GLN A 150 8.67 0.65 19.41
C GLN A 150 9.13 0.66 17.95
N THR A 151 8.84 1.71 17.19
CA THR A 151 9.09 1.79 15.75
C THR A 151 10.08 2.89 15.35
N GLN A 152 10.90 3.35 16.28
CA GLN A 152 11.84 4.45 16.05
C GLN A 152 12.84 4.17 14.92
N GLY A 153 13.26 2.91 14.75
CA GLY A 153 14.13 2.50 13.65
C GLY A 153 13.48 2.70 12.28
N TYR A 154 12.19 2.35 12.15
CA TYR A 154 11.42 2.61 10.94
C TYR A 154 11.25 4.09 10.66
N GLN A 155 10.92 4.89 11.68
CA GLN A 155 10.76 6.33 11.54
C GLN A 155 12.06 6.96 11.03
N LYS A 156 13.19 6.62 11.64
CA LYS A 156 14.50 7.11 11.22
C LYS A 156 14.84 6.72 9.79
N MET A 157 14.60 5.46 9.40
CA MET A 157 14.84 4.97 8.04
C MET A 157 14.02 5.74 7.01
N ILE A 158 12.74 5.99 7.30
CA ILE A 158 11.84 6.75 6.42
C ILE A 158 12.30 8.21 6.32
N GLU A 159 12.59 8.87 7.43
CA GLU A 159 13.06 10.26 7.47
C GLU A 159 14.38 10.44 6.69
N GLU A 160 15.34 9.53 6.85
CA GLU A 160 16.61 9.59 6.12
C GLU A 160 16.40 9.41 4.60
N LEU A 161 15.46 8.53 4.19
CA LEU A 161 15.15 8.33 2.78
C LEU A 161 14.41 9.54 2.19
N GLU A 162 13.44 10.10 2.90
CA GLU A 162 12.73 11.31 2.50
C GLU A 162 13.71 12.49 2.32
N ASP A 163 14.66 12.69 3.25
CA ASP A 163 15.67 13.72 3.16
C ASP A 163 16.61 13.53 1.94
N GLN A 164 17.03 12.29 1.66
CA GLN A 164 17.82 11.98 0.48
C GLN A 164 17.05 12.28 -0.82
N LEU A 165 15.78 11.90 -0.88
CA LEU A 165 14.94 12.15 -2.05
C LEU A 165 14.67 13.65 -2.26
N ILE A 166 14.44 14.41 -1.20
CA ILE A 166 14.33 15.88 -1.24
C ILE A 166 15.59 16.50 -1.87
N ARG A 167 16.77 16.08 -1.43
CA ARG A 167 18.05 16.58 -1.97
C ARG A 167 18.28 16.23 -3.44
N ILE A 168 17.85 15.02 -3.85
CA ILE A 168 18.01 14.55 -5.23
C ILE A 168 17.04 15.27 -6.18
N THR A 169 15.79 15.44 -5.76
CA THR A 169 14.71 15.96 -6.62
C THR A 169 14.56 17.48 -6.56
N GLY A 170 14.98 18.10 -5.47
CA GLY A 170 14.77 19.53 -5.21
C GLY A 170 13.35 19.89 -4.78
N PHE A 171 12.50 18.91 -4.46
CA PHE A 171 11.19 19.18 -3.89
C PHE A 171 11.28 19.63 -2.43
N ASP A 172 10.31 20.38 -1.96
CA ASP A 172 10.26 20.87 -0.57
C ASP A 172 9.89 19.78 0.43
N ALA A 173 9.14 18.76 0.00
CA ALA A 173 8.71 17.65 0.83
C ALA A 173 8.46 16.38 0.00
N ILE A 174 8.64 15.24 0.65
CA ILE A 174 8.36 13.90 0.11
C ILE A 174 7.47 13.15 1.12
N SER A 175 6.64 12.25 0.65
CA SER A 175 5.91 11.31 1.48
C SER A 175 6.06 9.89 0.95
N MET A 176 6.43 8.98 1.83
CA MET A 176 6.55 7.54 1.54
C MET A 176 5.26 6.74 1.80
N GLN A 177 4.14 7.42 2.08
CA GLN A 177 2.88 6.74 2.41
C GLN A 177 2.21 6.00 1.23
N PRO A 178 2.20 6.51 -0.02
CA PRO A 178 1.61 5.78 -1.13
C PRO A 178 2.28 4.43 -1.39
N ASN A 179 1.50 3.36 -1.48
CA ASN A 179 2.01 1.99 -1.64
C ASN A 179 2.26 1.56 -3.10
N SER A 180 1.87 2.39 -4.06
CA SER A 180 2.04 2.11 -5.50
C SER A 180 2.03 3.39 -6.31
N GLY A 181 2.43 3.32 -7.59
CA GLY A 181 2.36 4.45 -8.52
C GLY A 181 0.94 5.02 -8.63
N ALA A 182 -0.06 4.16 -8.79
CA ALA A 182 -1.46 4.59 -8.89
C ALA A 182 -1.97 5.29 -7.60
N GLN A 183 -1.52 4.84 -6.43
CA GLN A 183 -1.83 5.53 -5.17
C GLN A 183 -1.08 6.86 -5.04
N GLY A 184 0.13 6.95 -5.59
CA GLY A 184 0.87 8.21 -5.70
C GLY A 184 0.12 9.21 -6.59
N GLU A 185 -0.37 8.77 -7.75
CA GLU A 185 -1.20 9.58 -8.65
C GLU A 185 -2.44 10.14 -7.92
N TYR A 186 -3.21 9.24 -7.30
CA TYR A 186 -4.39 9.64 -6.53
C TYR A 186 -4.06 10.61 -5.40
N THR A 187 -3.00 10.33 -4.64
CA THR A 187 -2.57 11.18 -3.51
C THR A 187 -2.18 12.57 -4.00
N GLY A 188 -1.39 12.66 -5.07
CA GLY A 188 -0.97 13.94 -5.66
C GLY A 188 -2.16 14.79 -6.12
N LEU A 189 -3.10 14.18 -6.85
CA LEU A 189 -4.31 14.88 -7.30
C LEU A 189 -5.23 15.26 -6.13
N LEU A 190 -5.33 14.41 -5.10
CA LEU A 190 -6.07 14.73 -3.88
C LEU A 190 -5.45 15.92 -3.15
N LEU A 191 -4.13 16.00 -3.07
CA LEU A 191 -3.40 17.12 -2.48
C LEU A 191 -3.67 18.41 -3.26
N ILE A 192 -3.63 18.38 -4.60
CA ILE A 192 -3.95 19.51 -5.44
C ILE A 192 -5.39 19.97 -5.19
N HIS A 193 -6.33 19.04 -5.15
CA HIS A 193 -7.74 19.38 -4.87
C HIS A 193 -7.91 20.00 -3.48
N ARG A 194 -7.26 19.46 -2.45
CA ARG A 194 -7.27 20.03 -1.08
C ARG A 194 -6.62 21.39 -1.02
N TYR A 195 -5.52 21.60 -1.75
CA TYR A 195 -4.87 22.89 -1.87
C TYR A 195 -5.81 23.94 -2.47
N GLN A 196 -6.53 23.60 -3.54
CA GLN A 196 -7.51 24.52 -4.16
C GLN A 196 -8.65 24.86 -3.18
N ILE A 197 -9.19 23.87 -2.47
CA ILE A 197 -10.22 24.11 -1.43
C ILE A 197 -9.70 25.05 -0.35
N HIS A 198 -8.48 24.84 0.13
CA HIS A 198 -7.85 25.67 1.17
C HIS A 198 -7.71 27.14 0.72
N ARG A 199 -7.49 27.37 -0.56
CA ARG A 199 -7.42 28.70 -1.18
C ARG A 199 -8.80 29.34 -1.44
N GLY A 200 -9.88 28.65 -1.15
CA GLY A 200 -11.24 29.10 -1.48
C GLY A 200 -11.62 28.89 -2.94
N GLU A 201 -10.88 28.07 -3.68
CA GLU A 201 -11.05 27.78 -5.11
C GLU A 201 -11.57 26.36 -5.35
N GLY A 202 -12.41 25.83 -4.44
CA GLY A 202 -12.93 24.47 -4.50
C GLY A 202 -13.75 24.11 -5.74
N GLN A 203 -14.14 25.11 -6.55
CA GLN A 203 -14.77 24.90 -7.87
C GLN A 203 -13.79 24.36 -8.92
N ARG A 204 -12.48 24.46 -8.72
CA ARG A 204 -11.46 23.94 -9.62
C ARG A 204 -11.43 22.42 -9.58
N ASN A 205 -11.99 21.79 -10.60
CA ASN A 205 -12.12 20.34 -10.69
C ASN A 205 -11.81 19.75 -12.08
N ILE A 206 -11.29 20.57 -13.01
CA ILE A 206 -10.85 20.09 -14.32
C ILE A 206 -9.41 19.62 -14.25
N CYS A 207 -9.15 18.39 -14.70
CA CYS A 207 -7.82 17.84 -14.90
C CYS A 207 -7.57 17.66 -16.40
N LEU A 208 -6.57 18.34 -16.94
CA LEU A 208 -6.11 18.12 -18.30
C LEU A 208 -5.20 16.91 -18.34
N ILE A 209 -5.36 16.04 -19.32
CA ILE A 209 -4.57 14.81 -19.46
C ILE A 209 -4.21 14.61 -20.93
N PRO A 210 -2.91 14.46 -21.29
CA PRO A 210 -2.51 14.18 -22.66
C PRO A 210 -3.07 12.86 -23.20
N SER A 211 -3.36 12.79 -24.50
CA SER A 211 -3.84 11.57 -25.14
C SER A 211 -2.83 10.41 -25.07
N SER A 212 -1.54 10.72 -24.85
CA SER A 212 -0.48 9.75 -24.61
C SER A 212 -0.46 9.17 -23.19
N ALA A 213 -1.35 9.62 -22.30
CA ALA A 213 -1.31 9.20 -20.89
C ALA A 213 -1.69 7.73 -20.69
N HIS A 214 -1.12 7.12 -19.66
CA HIS A 214 -1.52 5.79 -19.21
C HIS A 214 -2.97 5.80 -18.71
N GLY A 215 -3.69 4.67 -18.87
CA GLY A 215 -5.10 4.54 -18.48
C GLY A 215 -5.39 4.77 -16.99
N THR A 216 -4.39 4.64 -16.12
CA THR A 216 -4.53 4.95 -14.69
C THR A 216 -4.69 6.44 -14.41
N ASN A 217 -4.15 7.31 -15.25
CA ASN A 217 -4.20 8.76 -15.05
C ASN A 217 -5.64 9.30 -15.00
N PRO A 218 -6.50 9.04 -16.01
CA PRO A 218 -7.90 9.47 -15.94
C PRO A 218 -8.67 8.79 -14.81
N ALA A 219 -8.34 7.53 -14.46
CA ALA A 219 -8.97 6.85 -13.35
C ALA A 219 -8.65 7.52 -12.00
N SER A 220 -7.38 7.84 -11.76
CA SER A 220 -6.94 8.55 -10.55
C SER A 220 -7.55 9.95 -10.45
N ALA A 221 -7.66 10.68 -11.58
CA ALA A 221 -8.31 11.98 -11.61
C ALA A 221 -9.81 11.89 -11.23
N MET A 222 -10.53 10.92 -11.78
CA MET A 222 -11.93 10.69 -11.41
C MET A 222 -12.10 10.29 -9.94
N MET A 223 -11.21 9.47 -9.39
CA MET A 223 -11.21 9.13 -7.96
C MET A 223 -10.98 10.36 -7.08
N ALA A 224 -10.17 11.31 -7.53
CA ALA A 224 -9.97 12.61 -6.87
C ALA A 224 -11.11 13.61 -7.11
N SER A 225 -12.25 13.16 -7.66
CA SER A 225 -13.42 13.98 -7.98
C SER A 225 -13.17 15.06 -9.06
N MET A 226 -12.19 14.82 -9.92
CA MET A 226 -11.89 15.72 -11.05
C MET A 226 -12.55 15.23 -12.34
N LYS A 227 -12.89 16.17 -13.21
CA LYS A 227 -13.38 15.92 -14.57
C LYS A 227 -12.20 15.96 -15.54
N VAL A 228 -12.07 14.90 -16.32
CA VAL A 228 -10.97 14.76 -17.28
C VAL A 228 -11.29 15.47 -18.59
N VAL A 229 -10.34 16.27 -19.07
CA VAL A 229 -10.34 16.86 -20.41
C VAL A 229 -9.05 16.43 -21.11
N ILE A 230 -9.20 15.76 -22.25
CA ILE A 230 -8.04 15.24 -23.00
C ILE A 230 -7.40 16.36 -23.82
N VAL A 231 -6.06 16.43 -23.76
CA VAL A 231 -5.22 17.27 -24.61
C VAL A 231 -4.60 16.41 -25.69
N GLN A 232 -4.60 16.88 -26.91
CA GLN A 232 -4.04 16.13 -28.05
C GLN A 232 -2.51 16.13 -27.99
N CYS A 233 -1.91 15.14 -28.61
CA CYS A 233 -0.50 15.12 -28.95
C CYS A 233 -0.33 15.34 -30.45
N ASP A 234 0.83 15.88 -30.84
CA ASP A 234 1.23 16.02 -32.24
C ASP A 234 1.63 14.66 -32.86
N GLU A 235 2.04 14.67 -34.13
CA GLU A 235 2.45 13.46 -34.86
C GLU A 235 3.77 12.85 -34.32
N GLU A 236 4.57 13.63 -33.60
CA GLU A 236 5.82 13.21 -32.96
C GLU A 236 5.59 12.69 -31.54
N GLY A 237 4.37 12.83 -31.01
CA GLY A 237 3.97 12.36 -29.69
C GLY A 237 4.22 13.37 -28.56
N ASN A 238 4.59 14.63 -28.89
CA ASN A 238 4.63 15.70 -27.92
C ASN A 238 3.24 16.25 -27.65
N ILE A 239 3.07 16.97 -26.54
CA ILE A 239 1.81 17.67 -26.25
C ILE A 239 1.61 18.81 -27.25
N ASP A 240 0.46 18.85 -27.89
CA ASP A 240 0.04 19.95 -28.74
C ASP A 240 -0.19 21.22 -27.87
N LEU A 241 0.73 22.17 -27.96
CA LEU A 241 0.70 23.39 -27.14
C LEU A 241 -0.49 24.30 -27.49
N GLU A 242 -0.94 24.32 -28.73
CA GLU A 242 -2.10 25.16 -29.13
C GLU A 242 -3.38 24.59 -28.53
N ASP A 243 -3.56 23.28 -28.58
CA ASP A 243 -4.68 22.58 -27.95
C ASP A 243 -4.63 22.70 -26.42
N LEU A 244 -3.44 22.59 -25.81
CA LEU A 244 -3.24 22.78 -24.39
C LEU A 244 -3.67 24.18 -23.94
N GLU A 245 -3.14 25.22 -24.59
CA GLU A 245 -3.44 26.63 -24.28
C GLU A 245 -4.95 26.92 -24.45
N ALA A 246 -5.54 26.47 -25.55
CA ALA A 246 -6.97 26.66 -25.81
C ALA A 246 -7.84 26.01 -24.72
N LYS A 247 -7.50 24.82 -24.26
CA LYS A 247 -8.22 24.11 -23.20
C LYS A 247 -7.97 24.70 -21.83
N ALA A 248 -6.74 25.09 -21.52
CA ALA A 248 -6.41 25.79 -20.28
C ALA A 248 -7.17 27.12 -20.16
N GLN A 249 -7.19 27.90 -21.21
CA GLN A 249 -7.95 29.17 -21.29
C GLN A 249 -9.45 28.93 -21.13
N LYS A 250 -10.01 27.97 -21.88
CA LYS A 250 -11.44 27.62 -21.83
C LYS A 250 -11.88 27.24 -20.42
N HIS A 251 -11.06 26.53 -19.68
CA HIS A 251 -11.36 26.02 -18.34
C HIS A 251 -10.69 26.83 -17.23
N SER A 252 -10.13 27.99 -17.49
CA SER A 252 -9.29 28.76 -16.58
C SER A 252 -9.87 28.95 -15.17
N SER A 253 -11.20 29.15 -15.06
CA SER A 253 -11.88 29.30 -13.76
C SER A 253 -12.05 27.97 -12.98
N GLU A 254 -11.96 26.85 -13.66
CA GLU A 254 -12.20 25.51 -13.11
C GLU A 254 -10.97 24.59 -13.23
N LEU A 255 -9.88 25.04 -13.86
CA LEU A 255 -8.68 24.26 -14.06
C LEU A 255 -8.00 23.96 -12.72
N SER A 256 -7.95 22.69 -12.35
CA SER A 256 -7.30 22.21 -11.13
C SER A 256 -5.90 21.72 -11.41
N ALA A 257 -5.73 20.84 -12.39
CA ALA A 257 -4.45 20.19 -12.66
C ALA A 257 -4.24 19.86 -14.14
N LEU A 258 -2.98 19.75 -14.51
CA LEU A 258 -2.49 18.92 -15.62
C LEU A 258 -1.81 17.70 -15.02
N MET A 259 -2.06 16.53 -15.58
CA MET A 259 -1.36 15.30 -15.23
C MET A 259 -0.51 14.86 -16.42
N ILE A 260 0.80 14.87 -16.26
CA ILE A 260 1.77 14.59 -17.33
C ILE A 260 2.77 13.50 -16.91
N THR A 261 3.14 12.64 -17.83
CA THR A 261 4.19 11.62 -17.63
C THR A 261 5.43 12.00 -18.42
N TYR A 262 6.60 12.00 -17.79
CA TYR A 262 7.87 12.37 -18.40
C TYR A 262 8.97 11.33 -18.11
N PRO A 263 9.52 10.62 -19.12
CA PRO A 263 9.06 10.62 -20.53
C PRO A 263 7.64 10.07 -20.69
N SER A 264 6.98 10.41 -21.81
CA SER A 264 5.63 9.94 -22.10
C SER A 264 5.58 8.42 -22.32
N THR A 265 4.36 7.85 -22.38
CA THR A 265 4.19 6.42 -22.70
C THR A 265 4.67 6.05 -24.11
N HIS A 266 4.82 7.03 -24.99
CA HIS A 266 5.43 6.85 -26.33
C HIS A 266 6.97 6.91 -26.27
N GLY A 267 7.58 7.10 -25.10
CA GLY A 267 9.03 7.25 -24.93
C GLY A 267 9.55 8.63 -25.34
N VAL A 268 8.70 9.61 -25.50
CA VAL A 268 9.06 10.97 -25.90
C VAL A 268 9.46 11.79 -24.68
N PHE A 269 10.62 12.41 -24.74
CA PHE A 269 11.08 13.44 -23.79
C PHE A 269 10.57 14.78 -24.27
N GLU A 270 9.52 15.28 -23.66
CA GLU A 270 8.85 16.53 -23.97
C GLU A 270 9.81 17.72 -23.87
N GLU A 271 10.16 18.36 -25.00
CA GLU A 271 11.10 19.47 -25.06
C GLU A 271 10.52 20.77 -24.50
N THR A 272 9.19 20.88 -24.50
CA THR A 272 8.48 22.09 -24.12
C THR A 272 7.93 22.05 -22.71
N LEU A 273 8.39 21.15 -21.85
CA LEU A 273 7.86 20.91 -20.51
C LEU A 273 7.73 22.19 -19.67
N THR A 274 8.73 23.09 -19.73
CA THR A 274 8.66 24.35 -18.99
C THR A 274 7.50 25.22 -19.45
N LYS A 275 7.26 25.32 -20.77
CA LYS A 275 6.13 26.08 -21.32
C LYS A 275 4.79 25.47 -20.91
N ILE A 276 4.70 24.14 -20.92
CA ILE A 276 3.52 23.42 -20.47
C ILE A 276 3.18 23.79 -19.03
N CYS A 277 4.19 23.76 -18.14
CA CYS A 277 4.02 24.16 -16.74
C CYS A 277 3.57 25.63 -16.61
N ASP A 278 4.20 26.52 -17.37
CA ASP A 278 3.86 27.95 -17.36
C ASP A 278 2.41 28.22 -17.80
N ILE A 279 1.95 27.56 -18.85
CA ILE A 279 0.55 27.63 -19.31
C ILE A 279 -0.41 27.22 -18.18
N ILE A 280 -0.17 26.07 -17.56
CA ILE A 280 -1.05 25.57 -16.51
C ILE A 280 -1.07 26.49 -15.29
N HIS A 281 0.10 26.93 -14.85
CA HIS A 281 0.20 27.85 -13.71
C HIS A 281 -0.43 29.20 -13.99
N HIS A 282 -0.28 29.73 -15.22
CA HIS A 282 -0.92 30.97 -15.63
C HIS A 282 -2.45 30.92 -15.50
N HIS A 283 -3.06 29.77 -15.78
CA HIS A 283 -4.49 29.54 -15.65
C HIS A 283 -4.92 29.01 -14.27
N GLY A 284 -4.02 29.05 -13.27
CA GLY A 284 -4.30 28.70 -11.86
C GLY A 284 -4.33 27.21 -11.55
N GLY A 285 -3.96 26.35 -12.50
CA GLY A 285 -3.81 24.93 -12.30
C GLY A 285 -2.46 24.57 -11.67
N GLN A 286 -2.34 23.32 -11.21
CA GLN A 286 -1.10 22.71 -10.76
C GLN A 286 -0.67 21.60 -11.73
N VAL A 287 0.60 21.20 -11.72
CA VAL A 287 1.12 20.10 -12.54
C VAL A 287 1.48 18.93 -11.65
N TYR A 288 0.95 17.75 -11.99
CA TYR A 288 1.32 16.46 -11.42
C TYR A 288 2.16 15.67 -12.42
#